data_ab14529912636c37dc3b66eb7bba9c48
#
_entry.id   ab14529912636c37dc3b66eb7bba9c48
#
_cell.length_a   1.000
_cell.length_b   1.000
_cell.length_c   1.000
_cell.angle_alpha   90.00
_cell.angle_beta   90.00
_cell.angle_gamma   90.00
#
_symmetry.space_group_name_H-M   'P 1'
#
loop_
_entity.id
_entity.type
_entity.pdbx_description
1 polymer ?
#
loop_
_entity_poly.entity_id
_entity_poly.type
_entity_poly.pdbx_seq_one_letter_code
_entity_poly.pdbx_strand_id
1 'polypeptide(L)'
;MWYKGKRLLLTTLAAGLLYTTTAFAANVQMDLFYNGAHHAYNAKEIAIVIDGEKYTDPNMSAVSIDGRTMLPMRGICEELGCTVTWNEAAKQVYAVSDTHTVVFQIDSRTGYKNGEAFTMDVAPMIVNDRTMLPVRALATALDIDVTWDDPNRTVYIGEAPSTGGSTGGSTGSNTGTNTGGNTGTNTGGSTGSNTGT
;
A
#
# COMPACT_ATOMS: atom_id res chain seq x y z
N MET A 1 -16.13 9.09 -3.22
CA MET A 1 -17.28 8.79 -4.07
C MET A 1 -16.83 8.89 -5.52
N TRP A 2 -16.44 7.72 -6.03
CA TRP A 2 -16.67 7.21 -7.37
C TRP A 2 -15.75 7.64 -8.50
N TYR A 3 -14.69 6.86 -8.70
CA TYR A 3 -14.08 6.71 -10.01
C TYR A 3 -14.84 5.57 -10.75
N LYS A 4 -15.66 5.89 -11.73
CA LYS A 4 -16.25 4.93 -12.68
C LYS A 4 -15.67 5.17 -14.07
N GLY A 5 -14.50 4.61 -14.33
CA GLY A 5 -14.05 4.38 -15.69
C GLY A 5 -14.86 3.24 -16.30
N LYS A 6 -15.81 3.55 -17.17
CA LYS A 6 -16.56 2.56 -17.95
C LYS A 6 -15.61 1.87 -18.92
N ARG A 7 -15.14 0.67 -18.63
CA ARG A 7 -14.62 -0.24 -19.63
C ARG A 7 -15.72 -1.22 -20.03
N LEU A 8 -16.04 -1.20 -21.31
CA LEU A 8 -17.03 -2.05 -21.97
C LEU A 8 -16.54 -3.50 -21.89
N LEU A 9 -17.26 -4.34 -21.14
CA LEU A 9 -17.00 -5.77 -21.07
C LEU A 9 -17.46 -6.42 -22.38
N LEU A 10 -16.50 -6.85 -23.19
CA LEU A 10 -16.77 -7.81 -24.26
C LEU A 10 -16.66 -9.22 -23.64
N THR A 11 -17.81 -9.81 -23.34
CA THR A 11 -17.90 -11.19 -22.91
C THR A 11 -17.71 -12.13 -24.10
N THR A 12 -16.54 -12.72 -24.24
CA THR A 12 -16.36 -13.93 -25.04
C THR A 12 -16.30 -15.11 -24.10
N LEU A 13 -17.36 -15.90 -24.14
CA LEU A 13 -17.45 -17.20 -23.49
C LEU A 13 -16.53 -18.18 -24.23
N ALA A 14 -15.40 -18.54 -23.66
CA ALA A 14 -14.61 -19.67 -24.11
C ALA A 14 -14.39 -20.60 -22.92
N ALA A 15 -15.02 -21.77 -23.04
CA ALA A 15 -14.87 -22.88 -22.12
C ALA A 15 -13.46 -23.48 -22.19
N GLY A 16 -12.89 -23.78 -21.03
CA GLY A 16 -12.03 -24.92 -20.94
C GLY A 16 -10.56 -24.70 -20.66
N LEU A 17 -10.16 -25.31 -19.65
CA LEU A 17 -8.90 -25.79 -19.08
C LEU A 17 -8.31 -24.86 -18.03
N LEU A 18 -8.61 -25.23 -16.78
CA LEU A 18 -7.88 -24.81 -15.60
C LEU A 18 -6.45 -25.39 -15.65
N TYR A 19 -5.54 -24.67 -16.28
CA TYR A 19 -4.13 -24.87 -16.01
C TYR A 19 -3.82 -24.08 -14.73
N THR A 20 -3.74 -24.77 -13.60
CA THR A 20 -3.09 -24.22 -12.40
C THR A 20 -1.60 -24.18 -12.67
N THR A 21 -1.13 -23.15 -13.35
CA THR A 21 0.28 -22.83 -13.37
C THR A 21 0.62 -22.24 -12.02
N THR A 22 1.28 -23.00 -11.16
CA THR A 22 2.03 -22.44 -10.04
C THR A 22 3.12 -21.55 -10.64
N ALA A 23 2.83 -20.29 -10.81
CA ALA A 23 3.81 -19.32 -11.24
C ALA A 23 4.80 -19.15 -10.08
N PHE A 24 5.92 -19.84 -10.13
CA PHE A 24 7.05 -19.49 -9.30
C PHE A 24 7.48 -18.07 -9.70
N ALA A 25 7.46 -17.15 -8.77
CA ALA A 25 7.95 -15.81 -9.02
C ALA A 25 9.39 -15.88 -9.55
N ALA A 26 9.62 -15.37 -10.74
CA ALA A 26 10.93 -15.37 -11.36
C ALA A 26 11.89 -14.51 -10.54
N ASN A 27 13.17 -14.86 -10.51
CA ASN A 27 14.17 -13.98 -9.93
C ASN A 27 14.44 -12.81 -10.90
N VAL A 28 14.36 -11.61 -10.36
CA VAL A 28 14.73 -10.37 -11.03
C VAL A 28 16.20 -10.07 -10.68
N GLN A 29 17.01 -9.99 -11.70
CA GLN A 29 18.41 -9.58 -11.57
C GLN A 29 18.62 -8.27 -12.33
N MET A 30 19.07 -7.25 -11.66
CA MET A 30 19.35 -5.96 -12.25
C MET A 30 20.41 -5.22 -11.44
N ASP A 31 20.98 -4.20 -12.05
CA ASP A 31 21.85 -3.25 -11.38
C ASP A 31 21.02 -2.02 -11.03
N LEU A 32 20.98 -1.66 -9.75
CA LEU A 32 20.27 -0.50 -9.25
C LEU A 32 21.29 0.61 -8.98
N PHE A 33 21.13 1.74 -9.65
CA PHE A 33 21.93 2.92 -9.36
C PHE A 33 21.11 3.90 -8.52
N TYR A 34 21.53 4.10 -7.27
CA TYR A 34 20.95 5.10 -6.38
C TYR A 34 21.99 5.55 -5.34
N ASN A 35 21.77 6.73 -4.76
CA ASN A 35 22.72 7.36 -3.82
C ASN A 35 24.16 7.44 -4.36
N GLY A 36 24.30 7.60 -5.68
CA GLY A 36 25.61 7.74 -6.35
C GLY A 36 26.39 6.44 -6.48
N ALA A 37 25.79 5.27 -6.23
CA ALA A 37 26.47 3.98 -6.30
C ALA A 37 25.62 2.92 -7.03
N HIS A 38 26.30 1.91 -7.54
CA HIS A 38 25.71 0.72 -8.15
C HIS A 38 25.49 -0.36 -7.09
N HIS A 39 24.30 -0.97 -7.10
CA HIS A 39 23.90 -2.02 -6.18
C HIS A 39 23.37 -3.22 -6.96
N ALA A 40 24.05 -4.35 -6.87
CA ALA A 40 23.55 -5.58 -7.47
C ALA A 40 22.25 -6.02 -6.78
N TYR A 41 21.18 -6.14 -7.53
CA TYR A 41 19.88 -6.59 -7.07
C TYR A 41 19.58 -7.99 -7.61
N ASN A 42 19.31 -8.93 -6.71
CA ASN A 42 18.88 -10.28 -7.07
C ASN A 42 17.83 -10.73 -6.06
N ALA A 43 16.59 -10.64 -6.42
CA ALA A 43 15.48 -11.01 -5.56
C ALA A 43 14.32 -11.58 -6.38
N LYS A 44 13.42 -12.29 -5.71
CA LYS A 44 12.16 -12.70 -6.34
C LYS A 44 11.36 -11.49 -6.77
N GLU A 45 10.72 -11.61 -7.93
CA GLU A 45 9.83 -10.58 -8.46
C GLU A 45 8.78 -10.18 -7.40
N ILE A 46 8.50 -8.89 -7.35
CA ILE A 46 7.37 -8.35 -6.60
C ILE A 46 6.29 -8.02 -7.64
N ALA A 47 5.19 -8.76 -7.61
CA ALA A 47 4.06 -8.51 -8.47
C ALA A 47 3.25 -7.31 -7.95
N ILE A 48 2.63 -6.58 -8.87
CA ILE A 48 1.72 -5.48 -8.56
C ILE A 48 0.37 -5.80 -9.18
N VAL A 49 -0.68 -5.66 -8.40
CA VAL A 49 -2.07 -5.79 -8.85
C VAL A 49 -2.80 -4.51 -8.48
N ILE A 50 -3.42 -3.86 -9.44
CA ILE A 50 -4.20 -2.62 -9.26
C ILE A 50 -5.65 -2.94 -9.62
N ASP A 51 -6.57 -2.75 -8.68
CA ASP A 51 -8.00 -3.03 -8.85
C ASP A 51 -8.29 -4.42 -9.45
N GLY A 52 -7.53 -5.44 -8.98
CA GLY A 52 -7.66 -6.82 -9.43
C GLY A 52 -6.95 -7.17 -10.73
N GLU A 53 -6.36 -6.23 -11.44
CA GLU A 53 -5.60 -6.45 -12.67
C GLU A 53 -4.10 -6.40 -12.45
N LYS A 54 -3.35 -7.34 -13.05
CA LYS A 54 -1.88 -7.35 -12.96
C LYS A 54 -1.31 -6.13 -13.68
N TYR A 55 -0.54 -5.34 -12.95
CA TYR A 55 0.20 -4.20 -13.50
C TYR A 55 1.67 -4.57 -13.72
N THR A 56 2.21 -4.14 -14.85
CA THR A 56 3.64 -4.29 -15.16
C THR A 56 4.16 -2.96 -15.74
N ASP A 57 5.09 -2.32 -15.02
CA ASP A 57 5.75 -1.13 -15.53
C ASP A 57 6.80 -1.55 -16.57
N PRO A 58 6.78 -0.98 -17.78
CA PRO A 58 7.70 -1.36 -18.86
C PRO A 58 9.15 -0.93 -18.60
N ASN A 59 9.37 -0.02 -17.65
CA ASN A 59 10.66 0.60 -17.42
C ASN A 59 11.35 0.13 -16.14
N MET A 60 10.57 -0.19 -15.11
CA MET A 60 11.11 -0.53 -13.80
C MET A 60 10.15 -1.40 -13.01
N SER A 61 10.62 -2.55 -12.55
CA SER A 61 9.87 -3.40 -11.62
C SER A 61 9.87 -2.81 -10.21
N ALA A 62 8.92 -3.25 -9.38
CA ALA A 62 9.01 -3.03 -7.95
C ALA A 62 10.26 -3.71 -7.37
N VAL A 63 10.93 -3.05 -6.47
CA VAL A 63 12.15 -3.56 -5.82
C VAL A 63 12.04 -3.43 -4.30
N SER A 64 12.78 -4.27 -3.59
CA SER A 64 12.94 -4.14 -2.14
C SER A 64 14.29 -3.48 -1.84
N ILE A 65 14.27 -2.31 -1.22
CA ILE A 65 15.46 -1.58 -0.78
C ILE A 65 15.34 -1.40 0.73
N ASP A 66 16.33 -1.83 1.48
CA ASP A 66 16.39 -1.75 2.95
C ASP A 66 15.11 -2.31 3.63
N GLY A 67 14.61 -3.42 3.08
CA GLY A 67 13.39 -4.08 3.59
C GLY A 67 12.09 -3.32 3.31
N ARG A 68 12.10 -2.35 2.40
CA ARG A 68 10.92 -1.61 1.96
C ARG A 68 10.63 -1.87 0.50
N THR A 69 9.37 -2.15 0.19
CA THR A 69 8.92 -2.25 -1.19
C THR A 69 8.79 -0.86 -1.78
N MET A 70 9.60 -0.62 -2.80
CA MET A 70 9.64 0.62 -3.57
C MET A 70 8.97 0.38 -4.92
N LEU A 71 8.07 1.26 -5.30
CA LEU A 71 7.27 1.17 -6.53
C LEU A 71 7.63 2.28 -7.50
N PRO A 72 7.63 2.02 -8.82
CA PRO A 72 7.79 3.06 -9.84
C PRO A 72 6.57 4.00 -9.79
N MET A 73 6.77 5.20 -9.26
CA MET A 73 5.69 6.11 -8.91
C MET A 73 4.85 6.52 -10.12
N ARG A 74 5.50 6.94 -11.21
CA ARG A 74 4.80 7.55 -12.35
C ARG A 74 3.74 6.61 -12.92
N GLY A 75 4.15 5.42 -13.34
CA GLY A 75 3.24 4.49 -14.00
C GLY A 75 2.07 4.07 -13.11
N ILE A 76 2.32 3.84 -11.83
CA ILE A 76 1.26 3.47 -10.87
C ILE A 76 0.30 4.64 -10.64
N CYS A 77 0.80 5.85 -10.43
CA CYS A 77 -0.06 7.03 -10.27
C CYS A 77 -0.89 7.33 -11.53
N GLU A 78 -0.30 7.16 -12.71
CA GLU A 78 -1.01 7.34 -13.99
C GLU A 78 -2.08 6.26 -14.19
N GLU A 79 -1.81 4.99 -13.82
CA GLU A 79 -2.82 3.92 -13.84
C GLU A 79 -3.97 4.20 -12.87
N LEU A 80 -3.69 4.84 -11.73
CA LEU A 80 -4.68 5.30 -10.77
C LEU A 80 -5.36 6.63 -11.16
N GLY A 81 -5.15 7.12 -12.38
CA GLY A 81 -5.80 8.30 -12.92
C GLY A 81 -5.20 9.64 -12.50
N CYS A 82 -3.98 9.65 -11.97
CA CYS A 82 -3.27 10.88 -11.65
C CYS A 82 -2.48 11.42 -12.86
N THR A 83 -2.35 12.73 -12.94
CA THR A 83 -1.34 13.38 -13.79
C THR A 83 -0.06 13.56 -12.98
N VAL A 84 1.07 13.06 -13.49
CA VAL A 84 2.36 13.12 -12.78
C VAL A 84 3.30 14.12 -13.44
N THR A 85 3.78 15.08 -12.67
CA THR A 85 4.70 16.13 -13.11
C THR A 85 5.96 16.15 -12.25
N TRP A 86 7.11 16.29 -12.88
CA TRP A 86 8.41 16.44 -12.21
C TRP A 86 8.89 17.88 -12.22
N ASN A 87 9.31 18.38 -11.06
CA ASN A 87 9.99 19.66 -10.90
C ASN A 87 11.47 19.42 -10.58
N GLU A 88 12.30 19.58 -11.59
CA GLU A 88 13.75 19.35 -11.49
C GLU A 88 14.42 20.29 -10.48
N ALA A 89 14.06 21.57 -10.48
CA ALA A 89 14.69 22.58 -9.62
C ALA A 89 14.43 22.31 -8.13
N ALA A 90 13.22 21.85 -7.80
CA ALA A 90 12.80 21.52 -6.44
C ALA A 90 13.06 20.05 -6.09
N LYS A 91 13.39 19.20 -7.05
CA LYS A 91 13.43 17.73 -6.90
C LYS A 91 12.13 17.19 -6.30
N GLN A 92 11.01 17.64 -6.83
CA GLN A 92 9.68 17.28 -6.37
C GLN A 92 8.88 16.60 -7.46
N VAL A 93 8.09 15.63 -7.05
CA VAL A 93 7.08 14.99 -7.90
C VAL A 93 5.70 15.41 -7.43
N TYR A 94 4.89 15.83 -8.36
CA TYR A 94 3.48 16.14 -8.16
C TYR A 94 2.65 15.03 -8.79
N ALA A 95 1.69 14.49 -8.04
CA ALA A 95 0.63 13.63 -8.56
C ALA A 95 -0.71 14.31 -8.29
N VAL A 96 -1.45 14.58 -9.34
CA VAL A 96 -2.72 15.31 -9.26
C VAL A 96 -3.82 14.46 -9.85
N SER A 97 -4.87 14.22 -9.06
CA SER A 97 -6.12 13.62 -9.47
C SER A 97 -7.28 14.61 -9.28
N ASP A 98 -8.50 14.19 -9.57
CA ASP A 98 -9.70 15.02 -9.37
C ASP A 98 -9.90 15.42 -7.88
N THR A 99 -9.38 14.62 -6.96
CA THR A 99 -9.63 14.78 -5.51
C THR A 99 -8.38 15.09 -4.71
N HIS A 100 -7.19 14.78 -5.24
CA HIS A 100 -5.95 14.88 -4.51
C HIS A 100 -4.86 15.61 -5.29
N THR A 101 -4.16 16.50 -4.61
CA THR A 101 -2.86 17.02 -5.04
C THR A 101 -1.82 16.54 -4.05
N VAL A 102 -0.92 15.68 -4.52
CA VAL A 102 0.14 15.11 -3.68
C VAL A 102 1.49 15.58 -4.16
N VAL A 103 2.36 15.94 -3.22
CA VAL A 103 3.73 16.36 -3.49
C VAL A 103 4.68 15.47 -2.70
N PHE A 104 5.60 14.88 -3.40
CA PHE A 104 6.70 14.13 -2.81
C PHE A 104 8.02 14.85 -3.08
N GLN A 105 8.81 15.02 -2.03
CA GLN A 105 10.16 15.56 -2.11
C GLN A 105 11.15 14.39 -2.11
N ILE A 106 12.02 14.32 -3.11
CA ILE A 106 13.10 13.33 -3.14
C ILE A 106 14.03 13.52 -1.92
N ASP A 107 14.45 12.41 -1.34
CA ASP A 107 15.28 12.35 -0.13
C ASP A 107 14.66 12.97 1.13
N SER A 108 13.36 13.29 1.09
CA SER A 108 12.62 13.80 2.26
C SER A 108 11.54 12.83 2.71
N ARG A 109 11.41 12.63 4.01
CA ARG A 109 10.34 11.82 4.61
C ARG A 109 9.04 12.61 4.79
N THR A 110 9.02 13.88 4.41
CA THR A 110 7.83 14.72 4.45
C THR A 110 7.25 14.83 3.05
N GLY A 111 5.98 14.44 2.90
CA GLY A 111 5.15 14.68 1.73
C GLY A 111 4.02 15.63 2.07
N TYR A 112 3.29 16.08 1.06
CA TYR A 112 2.12 16.95 1.23
C TYR A 112 0.95 16.36 0.45
N LYS A 113 -0.23 16.38 1.07
CA LYS A 113 -1.50 15.97 0.46
C LYS A 113 -2.48 17.12 0.63
N ASN A 114 -2.96 17.68 -0.46
CA ASN A 114 -3.84 18.87 -0.47
C ASN A 114 -3.31 20.02 0.38
N GLY A 115 -1.98 20.18 0.44
CA GLY A 115 -1.29 21.18 1.25
C GLY A 115 -1.00 20.77 2.70
N GLU A 116 -1.54 19.69 3.20
CA GLU A 116 -1.26 19.16 4.53
C GLU A 116 -0.06 18.21 4.52
N ALA A 117 0.86 18.41 5.46
CA ALA A 117 2.05 17.58 5.56
C ALA A 117 1.74 16.20 6.16
N PHE A 118 2.34 15.16 5.58
CA PHE A 118 2.37 13.82 6.16
C PHE A 118 3.78 13.25 6.19
N THR A 119 4.02 12.27 7.05
CA THR A 119 5.34 11.67 7.23
C THR A 119 5.38 10.26 6.66
N MET A 120 6.44 9.96 5.92
CA MET A 120 6.76 8.66 5.36
C MET A 120 7.81 7.94 6.21
N ASP A 121 7.76 6.63 6.27
CA ASP A 121 8.77 5.82 6.96
C ASP A 121 10.11 5.78 6.21
N VAL A 122 10.06 5.86 4.88
CA VAL A 122 11.22 5.97 3.99
C VAL A 122 10.97 7.10 2.98
N ALA A 123 12.00 7.84 2.65
CA ALA A 123 11.93 8.89 1.64
C ALA A 123 11.78 8.32 0.23
N PRO A 124 11.06 8.99 -0.68
CA PRO A 124 11.15 8.73 -2.11
C PRO A 124 12.58 8.92 -2.60
N MET A 125 13.01 8.08 -3.53
CA MET A 125 14.37 8.16 -4.09
C MET A 125 14.37 7.98 -5.60
N ILE A 126 15.44 8.39 -6.23
CA ILE A 126 15.69 8.10 -7.65
C ILE A 126 16.50 6.81 -7.74
N VAL A 127 15.99 5.84 -8.49
CA VAL A 127 16.68 4.58 -8.83
C VAL A 127 16.64 4.41 -10.34
N ASN A 128 17.78 4.27 -10.99
CA ASN A 128 17.89 4.15 -12.44
C ASN A 128 17.08 5.22 -13.18
N ASP A 129 17.20 6.47 -12.78
CA ASP A 129 16.48 7.64 -13.33
C ASP A 129 14.95 7.55 -13.19
N ARG A 130 14.44 6.73 -12.28
CA ARG A 130 13.03 6.58 -11.95
C ARG A 130 12.74 7.00 -10.52
N THR A 131 11.68 7.74 -10.32
CA THR A 131 11.20 8.03 -8.98
C THR A 131 10.55 6.79 -8.39
N MET A 132 11.15 6.27 -7.33
CA MET A 132 10.64 5.15 -6.57
C MET A 132 10.01 5.64 -5.27
N LEU A 133 8.82 5.14 -4.97
CA LEU A 133 8.03 5.55 -3.82
C LEU A 133 7.75 4.33 -2.92
N PRO A 134 7.91 4.47 -1.59
CA PRO A 134 7.48 3.41 -0.68
C PRO A 134 5.98 3.11 -0.83
N VAL A 135 5.61 1.85 -0.92
CA VAL A 135 4.21 1.44 -1.14
C VAL A 135 3.24 2.05 -0.13
N ARG A 136 3.64 2.17 1.15
CA ARG A 136 2.80 2.77 2.20
C ARG A 136 2.59 4.27 2.01
N ALA A 137 3.59 4.97 1.46
CA ALA A 137 3.46 6.39 1.17
C ALA A 137 2.40 6.64 0.09
N LEU A 138 2.32 5.76 -0.91
CA LEU A 138 1.28 5.81 -1.94
C LEU A 138 -0.12 5.64 -1.34
N ALA A 139 -0.30 4.64 -0.46
CA ALA A 139 -1.56 4.39 0.22
C ALA A 139 -2.05 5.64 0.99
N THR A 140 -1.15 6.21 1.83
CA THR A 140 -1.47 7.40 2.61
C THR A 140 -1.77 8.62 1.74
N ALA A 141 -1.01 8.80 0.64
CA ALA A 141 -1.12 9.96 -0.21
C ALA A 141 -2.41 10.01 -1.03
N LEU A 142 -2.90 8.85 -1.49
CA LEU A 142 -4.04 8.75 -2.39
C LEU A 142 -5.31 8.21 -1.72
N ASP A 143 -5.30 7.93 -0.41
CA ASP A 143 -6.41 7.30 0.34
C ASP A 143 -6.88 5.99 -0.30
N ILE A 144 -5.93 5.16 -0.71
CA ILE A 144 -6.21 3.85 -1.29
C ILE A 144 -5.71 2.74 -0.39
N ASP A 145 -6.44 1.65 -0.36
CA ASP A 145 -6.01 0.46 0.35
C ASP A 145 -4.82 -0.18 -0.35
N VAL A 146 -3.80 -0.53 0.43
CA VAL A 146 -2.65 -1.27 -0.06
C VAL A 146 -2.39 -2.45 0.84
N THR A 147 -2.37 -3.64 0.26
CA THR A 147 -2.13 -4.90 0.97
C THR A 147 -0.90 -5.61 0.41
N TRP A 148 -0.09 -6.16 1.29
CA TRP A 148 1.03 -7.01 0.94
C TRP A 148 0.68 -8.48 1.19
N ASP A 149 0.81 -9.30 0.16
CA ASP A 149 0.70 -10.76 0.24
C ASP A 149 2.13 -11.34 0.25
N ASP A 150 2.60 -11.73 1.42
CA ASP A 150 3.97 -12.22 1.59
C ASP A 150 4.22 -13.57 0.88
N PRO A 151 3.36 -14.59 0.99
CA PRO A 151 3.51 -15.84 0.24
C PRO A 151 3.67 -15.68 -1.26
N ASN A 152 2.87 -14.80 -1.87
CA ASN A 152 2.88 -14.55 -3.31
C ASN A 152 3.75 -13.37 -3.73
N ARG A 153 4.34 -12.65 -2.76
CA ARG A 153 5.14 -11.44 -2.99
C ARG A 153 4.43 -10.44 -3.90
N THR A 154 3.17 -10.17 -3.56
CA THR A 154 2.29 -9.32 -4.37
C THR A 154 1.82 -8.11 -3.58
N VAL A 155 1.92 -6.94 -4.18
CA VAL A 155 1.30 -5.71 -3.71
C VAL A 155 -0.06 -5.59 -4.39
N TYR A 156 -1.13 -5.52 -3.62
CA TYR A 156 -2.46 -5.17 -4.08
C TYR A 156 -2.72 -3.70 -3.76
N ILE A 157 -3.13 -2.94 -4.76
CA ILE A 157 -3.46 -1.51 -4.67
C ILE A 157 -4.93 -1.39 -5.08
N GLY A 158 -5.75 -0.78 -4.21
CA GLY A 158 -7.19 -0.74 -4.38
C GLY A 158 -7.85 -2.06 -3.98
N GLU A 159 -8.78 -2.57 -4.78
CA GLU A 159 -9.55 -3.77 -4.43
C GLU A 159 -8.67 -5.03 -4.47
N ALA A 160 -8.46 -5.63 -3.30
CA ALA A 160 -7.77 -6.91 -3.20
C ALA A 160 -8.72 -8.05 -3.61
N PRO A 161 -8.21 -9.14 -4.25
CA PRO A 161 -9.05 -10.28 -4.56
C PRO A 161 -9.66 -10.83 -3.25
N SER A 162 -10.97 -11.03 -3.24
CA SER A 162 -11.67 -11.65 -2.13
C SER A 162 -11.26 -13.12 -2.05
N THR A 163 -10.15 -13.41 -1.39
CA THR A 163 -9.83 -14.77 -0.96
C THR A 163 -10.80 -15.13 0.16
N GLY A 164 -11.78 -15.97 -0.13
CA GLY A 164 -12.58 -16.64 0.90
C GLY A 164 -11.67 -17.49 1.78
N GLY A 165 -11.22 -16.95 2.89
CA GLY A 165 -10.32 -17.60 3.84
C GLY A 165 -10.11 -16.69 5.03
N SER A 166 -10.93 -16.89 6.05
CA SER A 166 -10.86 -16.32 7.38
C SER A 166 -9.45 -16.36 7.95
N THR A 167 -8.91 -15.21 8.35
CA THR A 167 -8.25 -15.13 9.68
C THR A 167 -8.13 -13.68 10.10
N GLY A 168 -8.64 -13.44 11.28
CA GLY A 168 -8.84 -12.18 11.95
C GLY A 168 -7.63 -11.26 12.08
N GLY A 169 -7.89 -10.03 11.82
CA GLY A 169 -7.09 -8.88 12.21
C GLY A 169 -8.04 -7.86 12.84
N SER A 170 -8.11 -7.88 14.15
CA SER A 170 -8.93 -7.02 14.97
C SER A 170 -8.61 -5.54 14.74
N THR A 171 -9.51 -4.85 14.08
CA THR A 171 -9.60 -3.40 14.20
C THR A 171 -10.73 -3.11 15.17
N GLY A 172 -10.38 -2.91 16.43
CA GLY A 172 -11.32 -2.49 17.47
C GLY A 172 -11.79 -1.07 17.23
N SER A 173 -12.91 -0.89 16.55
CA SER A 173 -13.71 0.32 16.66
C SER A 173 -14.58 0.20 17.89
N ASN A 174 -14.18 0.83 18.96
CA ASN A 174 -14.98 0.96 20.17
C ASN A 174 -15.96 2.13 20.02
N THR A 175 -17.15 1.86 19.55
CA THR A 175 -18.27 2.80 19.66
C THR A 175 -19.14 2.32 20.82
N GLY A 176 -18.78 2.78 22.00
CA GLY A 176 -19.58 2.58 23.21
C GLY A 176 -20.82 3.45 23.21
N THR A 177 -21.96 2.90 22.93
CA THR A 177 -23.25 3.51 23.28
C THR A 177 -23.69 2.89 24.60
N ASN A 178 -23.58 3.67 25.67
CA ASN A 178 -24.03 3.31 26.99
C ASN A 178 -25.51 3.69 27.11
N THR A 179 -26.40 2.72 27.27
CA THR A 179 -27.78 2.97 27.72
C THR A 179 -28.05 2.03 28.88
N GLY A 180 -28.36 2.67 29.98
CA GLY A 180 -28.46 2.10 31.32
C GLY A 180 -29.56 1.08 31.55
N GLY A 181 -29.46 0.42 32.67
CA GLY A 181 -30.49 -0.48 33.22
C GLY A 181 -30.05 -0.95 34.60
N ASN A 182 -30.46 -0.20 35.59
CA ASN A 182 -30.34 -0.49 37.00
C ASN A 182 -31.28 -1.62 37.43
N THR A 183 -30.82 -2.54 38.32
CA THR A 183 -31.48 -3.11 39.45
C THR A 183 -30.64 -4.31 39.96
N GLY A 184 -30.09 -4.25 41.14
CA GLY A 184 -30.75 -4.60 42.32
C GLY A 184 -29.95 -5.60 43.11
N THR A 185 -29.65 -5.26 44.39
CA THR A 185 -29.60 -6.09 45.59
C THR A 185 -28.50 -7.19 45.69
N ASN A 186 -27.59 -7.07 46.54
CA ASN A 186 -27.53 -7.07 48.01
C ASN A 186 -26.75 -8.28 48.58
N THR A 187 -26.06 -8.02 49.66
CA THR A 187 -25.69 -8.81 50.81
C THR A 187 -24.43 -9.68 50.84
N GLY A 188 -23.69 -9.36 51.83
CA GLY A 188 -22.88 -10.28 52.63
C GLY A 188 -21.40 -10.15 52.41
N GLY A 189 -20.61 -9.60 53.22
CA GLY A 189 -20.46 -9.78 54.64
C GLY A 189 -19.12 -10.41 54.89
N SER A 190 -18.39 -9.78 55.78
CA SER A 190 -17.41 -10.43 56.70
C SER A 190 -15.92 -10.25 56.40
N THR A 191 -15.37 -9.29 57.08
CA THR A 191 -14.33 -9.38 58.13
C THR A 191 -13.08 -10.23 57.86
N GLY A 192 -11.96 -9.59 58.02
CA GLY A 192 -10.68 -10.26 58.24
C GLY A 192 -9.54 -9.28 58.39
N SER A 193 -9.39 -8.74 59.60
CA SER A 193 -8.17 -8.08 60.09
C SER A 193 -6.98 -9.02 59.97
N ASN A 194 -5.80 -8.52 59.64
CA ASN A 194 -4.66 -8.77 60.54
C ASN A 194 -3.48 -7.83 60.26
N THR A 195 -3.04 -7.29 61.32
CA THR A 195 -1.86 -6.55 61.68
C THR A 195 -0.56 -7.31 61.45
N GLY A 196 0.53 -6.56 61.28
CA GLY A 196 1.80 -7.05 61.81
C GLY A 196 3.05 -6.61 61.04
N THR A 197 3.69 -5.69 61.69
CA THR A 197 5.11 -5.29 61.76
C THR A 197 5.80 -4.86 60.51
#